data_b1ab4a232dd01f1702c9329feccf3168
#
_entry.id   b1ab4a232dd01f1702c9329feccf3168
#
_cell.length_a   1.000
_cell.length_b   1.000
_cell.length_c   1.000
_cell.angle_alpha   90.00
_cell.angle_beta   90.00
_cell.angle_gamma   90.00
#
_symmetry.space_group_name_H-M   'P 1'
#
loop_
_entity.id
_entity.type
_entity.pdbx_description
1 polymer ?
#
loop_
_entity_poly.entity_id
_entity_poly.type
_entity_poly.pdbx_seq_one_letter_code
_entity_poly.pdbx_strand_id
1 'polypeptide(L)'
;ETAVEEIVETLIETESNNEIVETEVIEDSSETETESVVEETEETKALEESQDPVEAFVARLYKVILNRNPDPSGLKAWTNVLKSGKEQGAKVAQGFVDSDELKNRNLSDDAYIRALYKAFFDREADESGLAAWKKVLDSGLSRMHVFRGFAESDEFTKICSRYGIIRGFADLKAPMDQNEGITKF
;
A
#
# COMPACT_ATOMS: atom_id res chain seq x y z
N GLU A 1 1.61 -12.89 -24.56
CA GLU A 1 1.30 -11.70 -23.75
C GLU A 1 -0.14 -11.33 -24.02
N THR A 2 -0.96 -11.33 -22.99
CA THR A 2 -2.37 -10.97 -23.11
C THR A 2 -2.51 -9.45 -22.97
N ALA A 3 -3.51 -8.88 -23.61
CA ALA A 3 -3.80 -7.43 -23.56
C ALA A 3 -3.92 -6.88 -22.11
N VAL A 4 -4.06 -7.76 -21.15
CA VAL A 4 -4.21 -7.44 -19.73
C VAL A 4 -2.84 -7.29 -19.05
N GLU A 5 -1.84 -8.06 -19.45
CA GLU A 5 -0.47 -7.90 -18.97
C GLU A 5 0.12 -6.58 -19.48
N GLU A 6 -0.18 -6.22 -20.72
CA GLU A 6 0.21 -4.94 -21.30
C GLU A 6 -0.41 -3.74 -20.57
N ILE A 7 -1.66 -3.86 -20.10
CA ILE A 7 -2.31 -2.82 -19.28
C ILE A 7 -1.60 -2.66 -17.93
N VAL A 8 -1.22 -3.75 -17.28
CA VAL A 8 -0.53 -3.70 -15.99
C VAL A 8 0.86 -3.09 -16.13
N GLU A 9 1.61 -3.47 -17.18
CA GLU A 9 2.94 -2.89 -17.46
C GLU A 9 2.83 -1.39 -17.80
N THR A 10 1.85 -1.00 -18.61
CA THR A 10 1.62 0.41 -18.96
C THR A 10 1.24 1.26 -17.75
N LEU A 11 0.47 0.70 -16.80
CA LEU A 11 0.12 1.40 -15.56
C LEU A 11 1.31 1.60 -14.64
N ILE A 12 2.21 0.60 -14.57
CA ILE A 12 3.45 0.70 -13.80
C ILE A 12 4.35 1.81 -14.36
N GLU A 13 4.46 1.92 -15.69
CA GLU A 13 5.23 2.96 -16.36
C GLU A 13 4.63 4.36 -16.22
N THR A 14 3.30 4.49 -16.21
CA THR A 14 2.61 5.78 -16.15
C THR A 14 2.74 6.42 -14.77
N GLU A 15 2.78 5.63 -13.70
CA GLU A 15 2.98 6.15 -12.34
C GLU A 15 4.41 6.68 -12.10
N SER A 16 5.38 6.21 -12.90
CA SER A 16 6.78 6.67 -12.81
C SER A 16 7.00 8.09 -13.34
N ASN A 17 6.10 8.63 -14.14
CA ASN A 17 6.30 9.90 -14.87
C ASN A 17 5.54 11.10 -14.28
N ASN A 18 4.88 10.95 -13.13
CA ASN A 18 4.20 12.08 -12.50
C ASN A 18 5.17 12.90 -11.64
N GLU A 19 6.01 13.67 -12.31
CA GLU A 19 6.94 14.63 -11.72
C GLU A 19 6.18 15.87 -11.27
N ILE A 20 6.41 16.24 -10.02
CA ILE A 20 5.80 17.33 -9.25
C ILE A 20 5.92 18.64 -10.03
N VAL A 21 4.79 19.24 -10.39
CA VAL A 21 4.72 20.67 -10.71
C VAL A 21 4.19 21.41 -9.48
N GLU A 22 5.10 22.05 -8.77
CA GLU A 22 4.75 23.05 -7.77
C GLU A 22 4.05 24.24 -8.44
N THR A 23 2.84 24.55 -8.01
CA THR A 23 2.30 25.91 -8.19
C THR A 23 1.83 26.45 -6.87
N GLU A 24 2.42 27.60 -6.55
CA GLU A 24 2.13 28.43 -5.38
C GLU A 24 0.69 28.96 -5.34
N VAL A 25 0.18 28.97 -4.11
CA VAL A 25 -0.53 30.00 -3.35
C VAL A 25 -1.72 30.73 -3.99
N ILE A 26 -2.81 30.83 -3.25
CA ILE A 26 -3.28 32.09 -2.60
C ILE A 26 -4.36 31.74 -1.55
N GLU A 27 -4.22 32.37 -0.39
CA GLU A 27 -5.16 32.43 0.73
C GLU A 27 -6.50 33.07 0.36
N ASP A 28 -7.59 32.66 0.96
CA ASP A 28 -8.42 33.52 1.80
C ASP A 28 -9.56 32.76 2.52
N SER A 29 -9.60 32.95 3.78
CA SER A 29 -10.58 32.91 4.88
C SER A 29 -12.03 32.45 4.65
N SER A 30 -12.60 31.60 5.48
CA SER A 30 -13.35 31.88 6.73
C SER A 30 -14.20 30.69 7.16
N GLU A 31 -13.99 30.30 8.39
CA GLU A 31 -14.90 29.87 9.47
C GLU A 31 -16.11 28.96 9.16
N THR A 32 -16.15 27.77 9.74
CA THR A 32 -16.89 27.49 11.01
C THR A 32 -16.60 26.09 11.54
N GLU A 33 -16.41 26.05 12.85
CA GLU A 33 -16.13 24.93 13.73
C GLU A 33 -17.22 23.85 13.72
N THR A 34 -16.80 22.59 13.80
CA THR A 34 -17.35 21.63 14.76
C THR A 34 -16.24 20.70 15.23
N GLU A 35 -15.84 20.95 16.44
CA GLU A 35 -14.89 20.23 17.27
C GLU A 35 -15.43 18.81 17.55
N SER A 36 -14.78 17.76 17.01
CA SER A 36 -14.78 16.46 17.65
C SER A 36 -13.32 16.16 18.04
N VAL A 37 -13.01 16.55 19.27
CA VAL A 37 -11.75 16.22 19.94
C VAL A 37 -11.72 14.71 20.11
N VAL A 38 -10.97 14.03 19.24
CA VAL A 38 -10.46 12.68 19.52
C VAL A 38 -9.16 12.93 20.26
N GLU A 39 -9.12 12.57 21.51
CA GLU A 39 -7.92 12.57 22.35
C GLU A 39 -6.87 11.66 21.69
N GLU A 40 -6.01 12.26 20.87
CA GLU A 40 -4.85 11.61 20.27
C GLU A 40 -3.83 11.40 21.41
N THR A 41 -3.70 10.16 21.86
CA THR A 41 -2.73 9.83 22.90
C THR A 41 -1.30 10.12 22.40
N GLU A 42 -0.41 10.57 23.30
CA GLU A 42 1.00 10.89 22.98
C GLU A 42 1.74 9.73 22.27
N GLU A 43 1.27 8.51 22.45
CA GLU A 43 1.79 7.29 21.81
C GLU A 43 1.47 7.22 20.31
N THR A 44 0.31 7.74 19.87
CA THR A 44 -0.06 7.85 18.45
C THR A 44 0.76 8.90 17.74
N LYS A 45 1.08 10.00 18.42
CA LYS A 45 1.88 11.09 17.89
C LYS A 45 3.37 10.69 17.73
N ALA A 46 3.90 9.89 18.68
CA ALA A 46 5.28 9.38 18.59
C ALA A 46 5.50 8.42 17.41
N LEU A 47 4.46 7.71 16.95
CA LEU A 47 4.52 6.82 15.79
C LEU A 47 4.48 7.57 14.44
N GLU A 48 3.97 8.80 14.44
CA GLU A 48 3.98 9.68 13.25
C GLU A 48 5.32 10.42 13.09
N GLU A 49 6.09 10.56 14.17
CA GLU A 49 7.39 11.24 14.20
C GLU A 49 8.59 10.27 14.14
N SER A 50 8.40 8.99 13.80
CA SER A 50 9.56 8.11 13.63
C SER A 50 10.47 8.64 12.54
N GLN A 51 11.66 9.11 12.93
CA GLN A 51 12.70 9.59 12.00
C GLN A 51 13.30 8.45 11.17
N ASP A 52 12.95 7.21 11.48
CA ASP A 52 13.36 6.02 10.77
C ASP A 52 12.38 5.67 9.65
N PRO A 53 12.74 5.88 8.37
CA PRO A 53 11.82 5.67 7.26
C PRO A 53 11.37 4.21 7.11
N VAL A 54 12.17 3.24 7.55
CA VAL A 54 11.78 1.82 7.53
C VAL A 54 10.73 1.53 8.59
N GLU A 55 10.90 2.10 9.79
CA GLU A 55 9.92 1.97 10.86
C GLU A 55 8.60 2.65 10.50
N ALA A 56 8.66 3.86 9.91
CA ALA A 56 7.49 4.55 9.40
C ALA A 56 6.75 3.74 8.32
N PHE A 57 7.48 3.08 7.41
CA PHE A 57 6.89 2.19 6.41
C PHE A 57 6.16 1.00 7.07
N VAL A 58 6.80 0.32 8.02
CA VAL A 58 6.17 -0.80 8.75
C VAL A 58 4.93 -0.31 9.52
N ALA A 59 5.03 0.83 10.22
CA ALA A 59 3.90 1.42 10.94
C ALA A 59 2.71 1.72 10.00
N ARG A 60 2.97 2.21 8.78
CA ARG A 60 1.91 2.41 7.76
C ARG A 60 1.25 1.10 7.35
N LEU A 61 2.00 0.01 7.19
CA LEU A 61 1.40 -1.30 6.90
C LEU A 61 0.41 -1.72 8.00
N TYR A 62 0.77 -1.54 9.27
CA TYR A 62 -0.16 -1.80 10.38
C TYR A 62 -1.37 -0.87 10.37
N LYS A 63 -1.15 0.45 10.29
CA LYS A 63 -2.22 1.45 10.36
C LYS A 63 -3.17 1.36 9.17
N VAL A 64 -2.64 1.27 7.96
CA VAL A 64 -3.43 1.35 6.73
C VAL A 64 -3.99 0.00 6.31
N ILE A 65 -3.15 -1.04 6.28
CA ILE A 65 -3.58 -2.38 5.83
C ILE A 65 -4.39 -3.09 6.91
N LEU A 66 -3.92 -3.08 8.16
CA LEU A 66 -4.60 -3.80 9.25
C LEU A 66 -5.57 -2.93 10.06
N ASN A 67 -5.57 -1.61 9.85
CA ASN A 67 -6.39 -0.63 10.57
C ASN A 67 -6.19 -0.68 12.10
N ARG A 68 -4.95 -0.81 12.54
CA ARG A 68 -4.57 -0.79 13.95
C ARG A 68 -3.15 -0.27 14.14
N ASN A 69 -2.84 0.16 15.34
CA ASN A 69 -1.47 0.49 15.71
C ASN A 69 -0.61 -0.77 15.74
N PRO A 70 0.68 -0.68 15.36
CA PRO A 70 1.62 -1.77 15.56
C PRO A 70 1.84 -2.00 17.07
N ASP A 71 1.98 -3.25 17.47
CA ASP A 71 2.56 -3.53 18.75
C ASP A 71 4.09 -3.26 18.71
N PRO A 72 4.71 -2.78 19.81
CA PRO A 72 6.12 -2.39 19.80
C PRO A 72 7.08 -3.51 19.40
N SER A 73 6.77 -4.76 19.74
CA SER A 73 7.58 -5.92 19.42
C SER A 73 7.51 -6.26 17.92
N GLY A 74 6.32 -6.23 17.32
CA GLY A 74 6.11 -6.48 15.91
C GLY A 74 6.72 -5.38 15.03
N LEU A 75 6.55 -4.12 15.42
CA LEU A 75 7.17 -2.98 14.74
C LEU A 75 8.68 -3.14 14.67
N LYS A 76 9.30 -3.38 15.82
CA LYS A 76 10.76 -3.58 15.92
C LYS A 76 11.25 -4.81 15.15
N ALA A 77 10.51 -5.91 15.20
CA ALA A 77 10.88 -7.15 14.51
C ALA A 77 10.88 -6.95 12.99
N TRP A 78 9.82 -6.40 12.41
CA TRP A 78 9.72 -6.16 10.97
C TRP A 78 10.71 -5.09 10.48
N THR A 79 10.92 -4.02 11.24
CA THR A 79 11.94 -3.00 10.93
C THR A 79 13.34 -3.63 10.89
N ASN A 80 13.71 -4.45 11.87
CA ASN A 80 15.02 -5.11 11.91
C ASN A 80 15.20 -6.12 10.76
N VAL A 81 14.16 -6.86 10.42
CA VAL A 81 14.18 -7.85 9.34
C VAL A 81 14.41 -7.16 7.99
N LEU A 82 13.73 -6.04 7.72
CA LEU A 82 13.94 -5.25 6.52
C LEU A 82 15.34 -4.62 6.47
N LYS A 83 15.78 -3.96 7.53
CA LYS A 83 17.09 -3.30 7.61
C LYS A 83 18.26 -4.29 7.49
N SER A 84 18.11 -5.49 8.00
CA SER A 84 19.14 -6.54 7.88
C SER A 84 19.16 -7.22 6.51
N GLY A 85 18.20 -6.92 5.61
CA GLY A 85 18.05 -7.58 4.33
C GLY A 85 17.63 -9.05 4.40
N LYS A 86 17.20 -9.54 5.58
CA LYS A 86 16.70 -10.91 5.74
C LYS A 86 15.38 -11.13 5.00
N GLU A 87 14.57 -10.08 4.91
CA GLU A 87 13.35 -10.06 4.11
C GLU A 87 13.32 -8.82 3.22
N GLN A 88 12.49 -8.89 2.20
CA GLN A 88 12.32 -7.88 1.17
C GLN A 88 11.05 -7.07 1.42
N GLY A 89 11.02 -5.79 1.05
CA GLY A 89 9.90 -4.91 1.26
C GLY A 89 8.59 -5.43 0.68
N ALA A 90 8.62 -5.92 -0.57
CA ALA A 90 7.46 -6.53 -1.22
C ALA A 90 6.95 -7.77 -0.45
N LYS A 91 7.86 -8.61 0.05
CA LYS A 91 7.52 -9.83 0.78
C LYS A 91 6.89 -9.54 2.14
N VAL A 92 7.45 -8.58 2.88
CA VAL A 92 6.86 -8.12 4.15
C VAL A 92 5.47 -7.55 3.90
N ALA A 93 5.32 -6.61 2.95
CA ALA A 93 4.02 -6.04 2.61
C ALA A 93 3.00 -7.09 2.18
N GLN A 94 3.43 -8.12 1.43
CA GLN A 94 2.58 -9.24 1.06
C GLN A 94 2.01 -9.98 2.28
N GLY A 95 2.82 -10.21 3.31
CA GLY A 95 2.34 -10.83 4.54
C GLY A 95 1.21 -10.06 5.21
N PHE A 96 1.24 -8.71 5.15
CA PHE A 96 0.13 -7.87 5.63
C PHE A 96 -1.10 -7.98 4.73
N VAL A 97 -0.91 -7.95 3.41
CA VAL A 97 -2.03 -8.01 2.44
C VAL A 97 -2.70 -9.37 2.40
N ASP A 98 -1.96 -10.46 2.60
CA ASP A 98 -2.50 -11.83 2.65
C ASP A 98 -3.08 -12.21 4.02
N SER A 99 -2.96 -11.33 5.02
CA SER A 99 -3.42 -11.63 6.38
C SER A 99 -4.94 -11.78 6.47
N ASP A 100 -5.38 -12.61 7.41
CA ASP A 100 -6.80 -12.74 7.72
C ASP A 100 -7.37 -11.45 8.32
N GLU A 101 -6.54 -10.61 8.95
CA GLU A 101 -6.95 -9.28 9.42
C GLU A 101 -7.44 -8.42 8.26
N LEU A 102 -6.69 -8.32 7.15
CA LEU A 102 -7.15 -7.55 5.98
C LEU A 102 -8.38 -8.19 5.33
N LYS A 103 -8.39 -9.51 5.16
CA LYS A 103 -9.55 -10.21 4.58
C LYS A 103 -10.84 -9.93 5.36
N ASN A 104 -10.76 -9.95 6.69
CA ASN A 104 -11.90 -9.70 7.58
C ASN A 104 -12.39 -8.24 7.53
N ARG A 105 -11.59 -7.29 7.03
CA ARG A 105 -12.04 -5.89 6.81
C ARG A 105 -13.07 -5.76 5.69
N ASN A 106 -13.18 -6.75 4.80
CA ASN A 106 -14.12 -6.76 3.67
C ASN A 106 -14.10 -5.46 2.86
N LEU A 107 -12.93 -4.92 2.57
CA LEU A 107 -12.78 -3.67 1.83
C LEU A 107 -13.41 -3.79 0.43
N SER A 108 -14.05 -2.71 -0.04
CA SER A 108 -14.37 -2.57 -1.46
C SER A 108 -13.08 -2.49 -2.28
N ASP A 109 -13.17 -2.67 -3.60
CA ASP A 109 -12.00 -2.55 -4.47
C ASP A 109 -11.39 -1.15 -4.45
N ASP A 110 -12.23 -0.10 -4.42
CA ASP A 110 -11.78 1.28 -4.23
C ASP A 110 -11.00 1.45 -2.92
N ALA A 111 -11.55 0.97 -1.82
CA ALA A 111 -10.90 1.08 -0.51
C ALA A 111 -9.60 0.27 -0.45
N TYR A 112 -9.55 -0.88 -1.11
CA TYR A 112 -8.35 -1.69 -1.22
C TYR A 112 -7.24 -0.97 -2.00
N ILE A 113 -7.56 -0.44 -3.18
CA ILE A 113 -6.60 0.31 -4.01
C ILE A 113 -6.09 1.54 -3.26
N ARG A 114 -6.98 2.34 -2.65
CA ARG A 114 -6.59 3.52 -1.84
C ARG A 114 -5.68 3.12 -0.67
N ALA A 115 -5.96 1.99 -0.01
CA ALA A 115 -5.11 1.47 1.06
C ALA A 115 -3.70 1.11 0.54
N LEU A 116 -3.57 0.55 -0.67
CA LEU A 116 -2.27 0.29 -1.27
C LEU A 116 -1.51 1.58 -1.57
N TYR A 117 -2.13 2.59 -2.19
CA TYR A 117 -1.50 3.90 -2.41
C TYR A 117 -0.96 4.49 -1.12
N LYS A 118 -1.79 4.52 -0.08
CA LYS A 118 -1.38 5.08 1.21
C LYS A 118 -0.28 4.27 1.88
N ALA A 119 -0.38 2.93 1.87
CA ALA A 119 0.61 2.07 2.52
C ALA A 119 1.98 2.08 1.83
N PHE A 120 1.99 1.99 0.49
CA PHE A 120 3.22 1.88 -0.29
C PHE A 120 3.88 3.23 -0.56
N PHE A 121 3.09 4.24 -0.93
CA PHE A 121 3.59 5.51 -1.45
C PHE A 121 3.38 6.69 -0.49
N ASP A 122 2.64 6.46 0.61
CA ASP A 122 2.26 7.49 1.59
C ASP A 122 1.52 8.70 0.98
N ARG A 123 0.74 8.45 -0.04
CA ARG A 123 -0.10 9.44 -0.71
C ARG A 123 -1.49 8.90 -0.99
N GLU A 124 -2.41 9.78 -1.29
CA GLU A 124 -3.74 9.40 -1.77
C GLU A 124 -3.67 8.93 -3.24
N ALA A 125 -4.63 8.06 -3.60
CA ALA A 125 -4.80 7.66 -4.99
C ALA A 125 -5.38 8.85 -5.78
N ASP A 126 -4.76 9.18 -6.91
CA ASP A 126 -5.38 10.07 -7.88
C ASP A 126 -6.51 9.35 -8.64
N GLU A 127 -7.42 10.15 -9.23
CA GLU A 127 -8.60 9.63 -9.92
C GLU A 127 -8.24 8.71 -11.11
N SER A 128 -7.15 9.03 -11.82
CA SER A 128 -6.73 8.28 -13.00
C SER A 128 -6.14 6.92 -12.61
N GLY A 129 -5.28 6.88 -11.60
CA GLY A 129 -4.69 5.67 -11.07
C GLY A 129 -5.76 4.76 -10.45
N LEU A 130 -6.68 5.33 -9.67
CA LEU A 130 -7.80 4.57 -9.11
C LEU A 130 -8.65 3.92 -10.22
N ALA A 131 -9.02 4.70 -11.26
CA ALA A 131 -9.82 4.19 -12.38
C ALA A 131 -9.08 3.11 -13.17
N ALA A 132 -7.77 3.25 -13.34
CA ALA A 132 -6.94 2.29 -14.04
C ALA A 132 -6.85 0.95 -13.30
N TRP A 133 -6.57 0.96 -11.99
CA TRP A 133 -6.55 -0.26 -11.19
C TRP A 133 -7.92 -0.93 -11.06
N LYS A 134 -9.01 -0.15 -11.04
CA LYS A 134 -10.36 -0.71 -11.11
C LYS A 134 -10.59 -1.48 -12.40
N LYS A 135 -10.14 -0.97 -13.56
CA LYS A 135 -10.23 -1.70 -14.83
C LYS A 135 -9.48 -3.03 -14.79
N VAL A 136 -8.35 -3.09 -14.09
CA VAL A 136 -7.61 -4.35 -13.88
C VAL A 136 -8.48 -5.38 -13.14
N LEU A 137 -9.15 -4.97 -12.05
CA LEU A 137 -10.07 -5.85 -11.31
C LEU A 137 -11.32 -6.21 -12.13
N ASP A 138 -11.90 -5.26 -12.85
CA ASP A 138 -13.07 -5.48 -13.72
C ASP A 138 -12.75 -6.44 -14.87
N SER A 139 -11.48 -6.56 -15.28
CA SER A 139 -11.04 -7.53 -16.28
C SER A 139 -10.94 -8.97 -15.75
N GLY A 140 -11.20 -9.18 -14.45
CA GLY A 140 -11.16 -10.48 -13.79
C GLY A 140 -9.83 -10.84 -13.15
N LEU A 141 -8.86 -9.92 -13.14
CA LEU A 141 -7.62 -10.12 -12.38
C LEU A 141 -7.87 -9.97 -10.88
N SER A 142 -7.12 -10.72 -10.09
CA SER A 142 -7.27 -10.72 -8.64
C SER A 142 -6.64 -9.46 -8.00
N ARG A 143 -7.03 -9.16 -6.76
CA ARG A 143 -6.39 -8.14 -5.93
C ARG A 143 -4.89 -8.37 -5.74
N MET A 144 -4.43 -9.61 -5.83
CA MET A 144 -3.01 -9.95 -5.77
C MET A 144 -2.23 -9.43 -7.00
N HIS A 145 -2.86 -9.39 -8.19
CA HIS A 145 -2.26 -8.76 -9.36
C HIS A 145 -2.12 -7.24 -9.19
N VAL A 146 -3.14 -6.60 -8.61
CA VAL A 146 -3.05 -5.17 -8.25
C VAL A 146 -1.93 -4.96 -7.25
N PHE A 147 -1.89 -5.72 -6.15
CA PHE A 147 -0.81 -5.66 -5.16
C PHE A 147 0.57 -5.80 -5.80
N ARG A 148 0.73 -6.76 -6.72
CA ARG A 148 1.98 -6.94 -7.46
C ARG A 148 2.40 -5.68 -8.21
N GLY A 149 1.45 -5.03 -8.88
CA GLY A 149 1.73 -3.78 -9.59
C GLY A 149 2.31 -2.70 -8.66
N PHE A 150 1.77 -2.56 -7.44
CA PHE A 150 2.33 -1.65 -6.43
C PHE A 150 3.70 -2.11 -5.94
N ALA A 151 3.82 -3.39 -5.56
CA ALA A 151 5.04 -3.94 -4.97
C ALA A 151 6.23 -3.99 -5.95
N GLU A 152 5.98 -4.04 -7.24
CA GLU A 152 6.99 -4.11 -8.29
C GLU A 152 7.14 -2.79 -9.08
N SER A 153 6.40 -1.74 -8.71
CA SER A 153 6.47 -0.43 -9.35
C SER A 153 7.84 0.24 -9.18
N ASP A 154 8.15 1.14 -10.10
CA ASP A 154 9.34 1.99 -10.01
C ASP A 154 9.25 2.95 -8.81
N GLU A 155 8.04 3.42 -8.48
CA GLU A 155 7.82 4.29 -7.31
C GLU A 155 8.23 3.56 -6.03
N PHE A 156 7.77 2.33 -5.84
CA PHE A 156 8.16 1.53 -4.67
C PHE A 156 9.65 1.15 -4.70
N THR A 157 10.23 0.92 -5.88
CA THR A 157 11.66 0.70 -6.05
C THR A 157 12.47 1.90 -5.57
N LYS A 158 12.09 3.11 -5.96
CA LYS A 158 12.72 4.37 -5.51
C LYS A 158 12.60 4.55 -3.99
N ILE A 159 11.43 4.24 -3.42
CA ILE A 159 11.19 4.31 -1.97
C ILE A 159 12.08 3.31 -1.22
N CYS A 160 12.12 2.05 -1.64
CA CYS A 160 12.98 1.04 -1.03
C CYS A 160 14.47 1.43 -1.09
N SER A 161 14.92 1.94 -2.25
CA SER A 161 16.29 2.43 -2.40
C SER A 161 16.61 3.59 -1.46
N ARG A 162 15.68 4.52 -1.28
CA ARG A 162 15.82 5.65 -0.34
C ARG A 162 15.89 5.18 1.10
N TYR A 163 15.15 4.13 1.44
CA TYR A 163 15.12 3.55 2.79
C TYR A 163 16.28 2.58 3.06
N GLY A 164 17.06 2.25 2.03
CA GLY A 164 18.18 1.29 2.14
C GLY A 164 17.70 -0.15 2.34
N ILE A 165 16.51 -0.49 1.87
CA ILE A 165 15.95 -1.85 1.94
C ILE A 165 15.84 -2.49 0.56
N ILE A 166 15.84 -3.82 0.51
CA ILE A 166 15.67 -4.58 -0.72
C ILE A 166 14.17 -4.59 -1.07
N ARG A 167 13.80 -4.13 -2.27
CA ARG A 167 12.41 -4.17 -2.74
C ARG A 167 11.86 -5.59 -2.82
N GLY A 168 12.53 -6.46 -3.57
CA GLY A 168 12.08 -7.82 -3.85
C GLY A 168 10.94 -7.91 -4.86
N PHE A 169 10.22 -9.05 -4.82
CA PHE A 169 9.12 -9.37 -5.71
C PHE A 169 7.92 -9.93 -4.94
N ALA A 170 6.73 -9.71 -5.48
CA ALA A 170 5.51 -10.34 -4.99
C ALA A 170 5.46 -11.82 -5.39
N ASP A 171 5.01 -12.69 -4.48
CA ASP A 171 4.81 -14.10 -4.77
C ASP A 171 3.36 -14.35 -5.21
N LEU A 172 3.15 -14.57 -6.51
CA LEU A 172 1.84 -14.89 -7.07
C LEU A 172 1.34 -16.30 -6.74
N LYS A 173 2.18 -17.13 -6.11
CA LYS A 173 1.81 -18.49 -5.68
C LYS A 173 1.24 -18.54 -4.26
N ALA A 174 1.07 -17.39 -3.59
CA ALA A 174 0.30 -17.33 -2.36
C ALA A 174 -1.14 -17.81 -2.65
N PRO A 175 -1.81 -18.50 -1.72
CA PRO A 175 -2.85 -19.46 -2.00
C PRO A 175 -3.92 -18.92 -2.93
N MET A 176 -4.09 -19.61 -4.05
CA MET A 176 -5.28 -19.48 -4.90
C MET A 176 -6.47 -19.71 -3.98
N ASP A 177 -7.41 -18.76 -3.98
CA ASP A 177 -8.68 -18.92 -3.31
C ASP A 177 -9.23 -20.32 -3.58
N GLN A 178 -9.47 -21.09 -2.53
CA GLN A 178 -10.01 -22.45 -2.60
C GLN A 178 -11.45 -22.48 -3.14
N ASN A 179 -11.85 -21.47 -3.93
CA ASN A 179 -13.18 -21.35 -4.48
C ASN A 179 -13.26 -21.65 -6.00
N GLU A 180 -12.20 -22.20 -6.59
CA GLU A 180 -12.27 -22.77 -7.95
C GLU A 180 -12.63 -24.26 -7.93
N GLY A 181 -13.47 -24.67 -7.03
CA GLY A 181 -13.88 -26.05 -6.90
C GLY A 181 -15.37 -26.28 -6.85
N ILE A 182 -16.17 -25.75 -7.76
CA ILE A 182 -17.47 -26.39 -8.11
C ILE A 182 -17.91 -25.86 -9.50
N THR A 183 -17.40 -26.46 -10.54
CA THR A 183 -18.15 -26.70 -11.76
C THR A 183 -17.78 -28.07 -12.28
N LYS A 184 -18.37 -29.07 -11.66
CA LYS A 184 -18.58 -30.35 -12.30
C LYS A 184 -20.07 -30.48 -12.56
N PHE A 185 -20.34 -30.72 -13.82
CA PHE A 185 -21.54 -31.13 -14.54
C PHE A 185 -22.24 -30.08 -15.33
#